data_ca2e40f2e70131bbf0d5605349ad5a8e
#
_entry.id   ca2e40f2e70131bbf0d5605349ad5a8e
#
_cell.length_a   1.000
_cell.length_b   1.000
_cell.length_c   1.000
_cell.angle_alpha   90.00
_cell.angle_beta   90.00
_cell.angle_gamma   90.00
#
_symmetry.space_group_name_H-M   'P 1'
#
loop_
_entity.id
_entity.type
_entity.pdbx_description
1 polymer ?
#
loop_
_entity_poly.entity_id
_entity_poly.type
_entity_poly.pdbx_seq_one_letter_code
_entity_poly.pdbx_strand_id
1 'polypeptide(L)'
;MAPKKIRHSHLLAVAPNASSGILLSTSPSIEPNKANAYTHRTRAGSFLVKNKYLKEYLETIGYNTSEVWSNIITHGGSVQHLPFLDNDVKSVFKTSFELDQNWIIKHAADRQKYICQGQSVNLFFPAGADKSAVKDAHINAWEAGLKGLYYLRTEAKVRAENVSQKVEENKVKNVDKKKSKFQQRLEDAMKVADANKKK
;
A
#
# COMPACT_ATOMS: atom_id res chain seq x y z
N MET A 1 3.83 -11.72 52.36
CA MET A 1 3.84 -10.40 51.75
C MET A 1 2.40 -9.95 51.46
N ALA A 2 1.96 -8.82 51.96
CA ALA A 2 0.65 -8.28 51.60
C ALA A 2 0.61 -7.97 50.10
N PRO A 3 -0.48 -8.29 49.39
CA PRO A 3 -0.58 -7.99 47.96
C PRO A 3 -0.44 -6.48 47.75
N LYS A 4 0.48 -6.06 46.88
CA LYS A 4 0.62 -4.66 46.52
C LYS A 4 -0.71 -4.19 45.91
N LYS A 5 -1.34 -3.19 46.49
CA LYS A 5 -2.55 -2.58 45.93
C LYS A 5 -2.14 -1.80 44.70
N ILE A 6 -2.49 -2.27 43.50
CA ILE A 6 -2.30 -1.57 42.23
C ILE A 6 -3.67 -1.07 41.73
N ARG A 7 -3.68 0.14 41.18
CA ARG A 7 -4.92 0.76 40.67
C ARG A 7 -5.42 0.05 39.41
N HIS A 8 -4.50 -0.41 38.55
CA HIS A 8 -4.80 -1.04 37.29
C HIS A 8 -4.09 -2.39 37.18
N SER A 9 -4.82 -3.40 36.72
CA SER A 9 -4.27 -4.75 36.49
C SER A 9 -3.43 -4.84 35.21
N HIS A 10 -3.75 -3.99 34.21
CA HIS A 10 -3.11 -3.95 32.90
C HIS A 10 -2.82 -2.49 32.52
N LEU A 11 -1.63 -2.25 31.97
CA LEU A 11 -1.15 -0.91 31.66
C LEU A 11 -0.95 -0.67 30.16
N LEU A 12 -0.57 -1.71 29.41
CA LEU A 12 -0.18 -1.59 28.01
C LEU A 12 -0.90 -2.61 27.14
N ALA A 13 -1.39 -2.12 26.00
CA ALA A 13 -1.96 -2.91 24.91
C ALA A 13 -1.59 -2.25 23.56
N VAL A 14 -1.60 -3.01 22.48
CA VAL A 14 -1.55 -2.46 21.11
C VAL A 14 -2.92 -2.63 20.49
N ALA A 15 -3.67 -1.52 20.41
CA ALA A 15 -4.99 -1.47 19.81
C ALA A 15 -4.93 -1.09 18.32
N PRO A 16 -5.96 -1.43 17.49
CA PRO A 16 -6.08 -0.92 16.14
C PRO A 16 -6.48 0.57 16.19
N ASN A 17 -5.76 1.42 15.46
CA ASN A 17 -5.93 2.88 15.47
C ASN A 17 -6.26 3.43 14.07
N ALA A 18 -7.27 2.88 13.41
CA ALA A 18 -7.60 3.21 12.03
C ALA A 18 -7.85 4.71 11.80
N SER A 19 -8.74 5.32 12.59
CA SER A 19 -9.08 6.74 12.45
C SER A 19 -7.94 7.67 12.86
N SER A 20 -7.26 7.36 13.97
CA SER A 20 -6.11 8.13 14.44
C SER A 20 -4.93 8.04 13.47
N GLY A 21 -4.70 6.88 12.86
CA GLY A 21 -3.67 6.69 11.85
C GLY A 21 -3.90 7.55 10.60
N ILE A 22 -5.14 7.62 10.11
CA ILE A 22 -5.50 8.48 8.98
C ILE A 22 -5.28 9.97 9.34
N LEU A 23 -5.73 10.39 10.52
CA LEU A 23 -5.57 11.77 10.98
C LEU A 23 -4.10 12.20 11.07
N LEU A 24 -3.25 11.31 11.55
CA LEU A 24 -1.81 11.55 11.71
C LEU A 24 -0.99 11.22 10.45
N SER A 25 -1.63 10.81 9.36
CA SER A 25 -0.95 10.38 8.11
C SER A 25 0.10 9.29 8.35
N THR A 26 -0.23 8.32 9.21
CA THR A 26 0.62 7.17 9.53
C THR A 26 -0.14 5.85 9.34
N SER A 27 0.52 4.72 9.58
CA SER A 27 -0.13 3.42 9.55
C SER A 27 -1.27 3.34 10.59
N PRO A 28 -2.41 2.73 10.23
CA PRO A 28 -3.54 2.56 11.16
C PRO A 28 -3.28 1.54 12.26
N SER A 29 -2.13 0.92 12.28
CA SER A 29 -1.69 0.00 13.32
C SER A 29 -0.17 0.03 13.44
N ILE A 30 0.42 -0.90 14.20
CA ILE A 30 1.87 -1.02 14.37
C ILE A 30 2.54 -1.74 13.18
N GLU A 31 1.76 -2.22 12.24
CA GLU A 31 2.22 -2.93 11.05
C GLU A 31 2.61 -1.96 9.92
N PRO A 32 3.32 -2.47 8.90
CA PRO A 32 3.60 -1.72 7.68
C PRO A 32 2.34 -1.27 6.95
N ASN A 33 2.47 -0.24 6.13
CA ASN A 33 1.34 0.27 5.34
C ASN A 33 0.81 -0.80 4.37
N LYS A 34 -0.51 -0.93 4.32
CA LYS A 34 -1.19 -1.83 3.39
C LYS A 34 -1.00 -1.40 1.92
N ALA A 35 -0.89 -0.11 1.68
CA ALA A 35 -0.71 0.50 0.37
C ALA A 35 -0.04 1.87 0.53
N ASN A 36 0.82 2.27 -0.41
CA ASN A 36 1.45 3.60 -0.40
C ASN A 36 0.52 4.70 -0.91
N ALA A 37 -0.51 4.34 -1.67
CA ALA A 37 -1.59 5.23 -2.06
C ALA A 37 -2.90 4.47 -2.22
N TYR A 38 -4.00 5.08 -1.78
CA TYR A 38 -5.34 4.50 -1.92
C TYR A 38 -6.42 5.58 -1.85
N THR A 39 -7.59 5.26 -2.39
CA THR A 39 -8.75 6.14 -2.28
C THR A 39 -9.53 5.80 -1.02
N HIS A 40 -9.58 6.75 -0.10
CA HIS A 40 -10.42 6.67 1.10
C HIS A 40 -11.79 7.24 0.81
N ARG A 41 -12.83 6.41 0.92
CA ARG A 41 -14.22 6.82 0.70
C ARG A 41 -14.91 7.08 2.03
N THR A 42 -15.48 8.26 2.18
CA THR A 42 -16.29 8.69 3.33
C THR A 42 -17.65 9.15 2.87
N ARG A 43 -18.56 9.44 3.81
CA ARG A 43 -19.86 10.07 3.48
C ARG A 43 -19.69 11.46 2.86
N ALA A 44 -18.62 12.17 3.18
CA ALA A 44 -18.31 13.50 2.67
C ALA A 44 -17.63 13.49 1.28
N GLY A 45 -17.23 12.32 0.78
CA GLY A 45 -16.57 12.18 -0.52
C GLY A 45 -15.44 11.17 -0.54
N SER A 46 -14.68 11.19 -1.63
CA SER A 46 -13.53 10.32 -1.85
C SER A 46 -12.25 11.13 -1.80
N PHE A 47 -11.31 10.73 -0.97
CA PHE A 47 -10.03 11.40 -0.75
C PHE A 47 -8.88 10.49 -1.13
N LEU A 48 -7.89 11.03 -1.82
CA LEU A 48 -6.66 10.32 -2.14
C LEU A 48 -5.69 10.43 -0.94
N VAL A 49 -5.44 9.29 -0.30
CA VAL A 49 -4.44 9.18 0.76
C VAL A 49 -3.13 8.71 0.15
N LYS A 50 -2.05 9.42 0.46
CA LYS A 50 -0.69 9.16 -0.02
C LYS A 50 0.24 8.96 1.16
N ASN A 51 1.19 8.04 1.05
CA ASN A 51 2.29 7.92 2.00
C ASN A 51 3.14 9.19 1.93
N LYS A 52 3.22 9.93 3.04
CA LYS A 52 3.90 11.23 3.10
C LYS A 52 5.40 11.13 2.78
N TYR A 53 6.06 10.09 3.26
CA TYR A 53 7.50 9.89 3.04
C TYR A 53 7.82 9.53 1.59
N LEU A 54 6.97 8.70 0.96
CA LEU A 54 7.07 8.44 -0.47
C LEU A 54 6.81 9.70 -1.29
N LYS A 55 5.85 10.54 -0.86
CA LYS A 55 5.57 11.80 -1.51
C LYS A 55 6.79 12.73 -1.47
N GLU A 56 7.37 12.93 -0.29
CA GLU A 56 8.57 13.74 -0.11
C GLU A 56 9.73 13.22 -0.98
N TYR A 57 9.94 11.91 -1.00
CA TYR A 57 10.96 11.30 -1.84
C TYR A 57 10.70 11.54 -3.34
N LEU A 58 9.46 11.32 -3.81
CA LEU A 58 9.09 11.57 -5.21
C LEU A 58 9.21 13.06 -5.59
N GLU A 59 9.03 13.98 -4.65
CA GLU A 59 9.29 15.41 -4.85
C GLU A 59 10.76 15.68 -5.11
N THR A 60 11.66 15.09 -4.33
CA THR A 60 13.11 15.28 -4.49
C THR A 60 13.64 14.80 -5.83
N ILE A 61 13.07 13.73 -6.38
CA ILE A 61 13.47 13.16 -7.68
C ILE A 61 12.62 13.67 -8.87
N GLY A 62 11.68 14.60 -8.63
CA GLY A 62 10.85 15.21 -9.68
C GLY A 62 9.74 14.32 -10.24
N TYR A 63 9.37 13.24 -9.57
CA TYR A 63 8.35 12.28 -10.00
C TYR A 63 7.02 12.36 -9.21
N ASN A 64 6.79 13.42 -8.42
CA ASN A 64 5.53 13.61 -7.70
C ASN A 64 4.40 14.10 -8.62
N THR A 65 4.03 13.31 -9.62
CA THR A 65 2.98 13.63 -10.60
C THR A 65 1.70 12.84 -10.36
N SER A 66 0.56 13.33 -10.85
CA SER A 66 -0.73 12.64 -10.75
C SER A 66 -0.74 11.28 -11.46
N GLU A 67 0.02 11.18 -12.57
CA GLU A 67 0.15 9.94 -13.32
C GLU A 67 0.88 8.85 -12.50
N VAL A 68 1.97 9.21 -11.83
CA VAL A 68 2.71 8.27 -10.95
C VAL A 68 1.80 7.78 -9.82
N TRP A 69 1.06 8.66 -9.17
CA TRP A 69 0.13 8.26 -8.11
C TRP A 69 -1.03 7.41 -8.61
N SER A 70 -1.59 7.73 -9.78
CA SER A 70 -2.62 6.90 -10.42
C SER A 70 -2.07 5.50 -10.74
N ASN A 71 -0.84 5.42 -11.21
CA ASN A 71 -0.15 4.17 -11.50
C ASN A 71 0.04 3.33 -10.21
N ILE A 72 0.53 3.94 -9.12
CA ILE A 72 0.67 3.27 -7.81
C ILE A 72 -0.67 2.72 -7.32
N ILE A 73 -1.76 3.50 -7.41
CA ILE A 73 -3.10 3.05 -7.00
C ILE A 73 -3.59 1.87 -7.84
N THR A 74 -3.36 1.92 -9.14
CA THR A 74 -3.76 0.85 -10.08
C THR A 74 -3.05 -0.46 -9.75
N HIS A 75 -1.81 -0.39 -9.24
CA HIS A 75 -1.03 -1.55 -8.78
C HIS A 75 -1.22 -1.85 -7.28
N GLY A 76 -2.38 -1.53 -6.71
CA GLY A 76 -2.71 -1.86 -5.31
C GLY A 76 -1.92 -1.09 -4.26
N GLY A 77 -1.26 0.00 -4.63
CA GLY A 77 -0.40 0.79 -3.75
C GLY A 77 1.06 0.34 -3.70
N SER A 78 1.44 -0.63 -4.54
CA SER A 78 2.83 -1.08 -4.71
C SER A 78 3.66 -0.07 -5.51
N VAL A 79 4.96 -0.01 -5.21
CA VAL A 79 5.95 0.78 -5.95
C VAL A 79 6.97 -0.12 -6.69
N GLN A 80 6.86 -1.45 -6.56
CA GLN A 80 7.87 -2.38 -7.06
C GLN A 80 8.03 -2.35 -8.58
N HIS A 81 6.98 -2.00 -9.31
CA HIS A 81 6.94 -1.91 -10.78
C HIS A 81 7.51 -0.60 -11.35
N LEU A 82 7.82 0.40 -10.51
CA LEU A 82 8.31 1.70 -10.97
C LEU A 82 9.80 1.62 -11.36
N PRO A 83 10.17 1.85 -12.64
CA PRO A 83 11.54 1.63 -13.11
C PRO A 83 12.54 2.69 -12.63
N PHE A 84 12.05 3.87 -12.26
CA PHE A 84 12.88 5.01 -11.83
C PHE A 84 13.22 4.99 -10.33
N LEU A 85 12.71 4.00 -9.57
CA LEU A 85 13.06 3.82 -8.17
C LEU A 85 14.14 2.76 -8.02
N ASP A 86 15.14 3.06 -7.19
CA ASP A 86 16.19 2.13 -6.82
C ASP A 86 15.66 0.98 -5.95
N ASN A 87 16.36 -0.14 -5.94
CA ASN A 87 15.96 -1.33 -5.19
C ASN A 87 15.88 -1.07 -3.68
N ASP A 88 16.75 -0.23 -3.13
CA ASP A 88 16.74 0.15 -1.72
C ASP A 88 15.47 0.92 -1.36
N VAL A 89 15.08 1.88 -2.20
CA VAL A 89 13.85 2.63 -2.04
C VAL A 89 12.62 1.71 -2.18
N LYS A 90 12.61 0.84 -3.17
CA LYS A 90 11.56 -0.17 -3.33
C LYS A 90 11.43 -1.07 -2.11
N SER A 91 12.56 -1.45 -1.50
CA SER A 91 12.60 -2.27 -0.29
C SER A 91 11.97 -1.55 0.91
N VAL A 92 12.22 -0.25 1.07
CA VAL A 92 11.65 0.58 2.15
C VAL A 92 10.13 0.74 2.01
N PHE A 93 9.63 0.92 0.79
CA PHE A 93 8.21 1.17 0.51
C PHE A 93 7.41 -0.07 0.12
N LYS A 94 7.87 -1.27 0.53
CA LYS A 94 7.06 -2.49 0.41
C LYS A 94 5.76 -2.36 1.19
N THR A 95 4.69 -2.84 0.58
CA THR A 95 3.38 -2.96 1.24
C THR A 95 3.34 -4.16 2.18
N SER A 96 2.37 -4.20 3.09
CA SER A 96 2.18 -5.33 4.00
C SER A 96 2.02 -6.68 3.27
N PHE A 97 1.47 -6.68 2.05
CA PHE A 97 1.29 -7.90 1.24
C PHE A 97 2.58 -8.39 0.58
N GLU A 98 3.58 -7.51 0.44
CA GLU A 98 4.87 -7.80 -0.19
C GLU A 98 5.94 -8.22 0.81
N LEU A 99 5.63 -8.15 2.10
CA LEU A 99 6.53 -8.52 3.19
C LEU A 99 6.29 -9.96 3.63
N ASP A 100 7.39 -10.63 4.04
CA ASP A 100 7.27 -11.89 4.78
C ASP A 100 6.62 -11.63 6.15
N GLN A 101 5.51 -12.29 6.41
CA GLN A 101 4.70 -12.12 7.62
C GLN A 101 5.44 -12.56 8.90
N ASN A 102 6.47 -13.39 8.77
CA ASN A 102 7.32 -13.77 9.88
C ASN A 102 8.05 -12.59 10.51
N TRP A 103 8.36 -11.54 9.74
CA TRP A 103 8.93 -10.31 10.30
C TRP A 103 7.93 -9.56 11.18
N ILE A 104 6.67 -9.51 10.78
CA ILE A 104 5.60 -8.90 11.59
C ILE A 104 5.44 -9.66 12.92
N ILE A 105 5.44 -11.00 12.85
CA ILE A 105 5.36 -11.88 14.02
C ILE A 105 6.57 -11.68 14.94
N LYS A 106 7.78 -11.66 14.38
CA LYS A 106 9.01 -11.46 15.14
C LYS A 106 9.02 -10.13 15.90
N HIS A 107 8.70 -9.04 15.23
CA HIS A 107 8.60 -7.73 15.87
C HIS A 107 7.50 -7.68 16.94
N ALA A 108 6.37 -8.33 16.71
CA ALA A 108 5.30 -8.44 17.70
C ALA A 108 5.73 -9.26 18.92
N ALA A 109 6.44 -10.38 18.73
CA ALA A 109 6.97 -11.21 19.79
C ALA A 109 8.00 -10.46 20.65
N ASP A 110 8.90 -9.68 20.02
CA ASP A 110 9.88 -8.88 20.74
C ASP A 110 9.21 -7.83 21.63
N ARG A 111 8.13 -7.21 21.17
CA ARG A 111 7.33 -6.26 21.96
C ARG A 111 6.49 -6.93 23.04
N GLN A 112 6.01 -8.17 22.84
CA GLN A 112 5.08 -8.85 23.73
C GLN A 112 5.62 -8.98 25.16
N LYS A 113 6.92 -9.06 25.32
CA LYS A 113 7.60 -9.11 26.64
C LYS A 113 7.29 -7.91 27.53
N TYR A 114 7.00 -6.76 26.90
CA TYR A 114 6.77 -5.48 27.57
C TYR A 114 5.29 -5.05 27.55
N ILE A 115 4.43 -5.82 26.93
CA ILE A 115 3.00 -5.52 26.78
C ILE A 115 2.19 -6.51 27.60
N CYS A 116 1.49 -6.00 28.63
CA CYS A 116 0.73 -6.84 29.56
C CYS A 116 -0.55 -7.41 28.95
N GLN A 117 -1.15 -6.75 27.96
CA GLN A 117 -2.28 -7.29 27.20
C GLN A 117 -1.85 -7.88 25.86
N GLY A 118 -2.81 -8.19 24.99
CA GLY A 118 -2.55 -8.61 23.61
C GLY A 118 -2.15 -7.45 22.72
N GLN A 119 -1.75 -7.79 21.51
CA GLN A 119 -1.48 -6.87 20.41
C GLN A 119 -2.42 -7.18 19.27
N SER A 120 -3.04 -6.15 18.67
CA SER A 120 -3.87 -6.29 17.48
C SER A 120 -2.97 -6.42 16.24
N VAL A 121 -2.40 -7.60 16.04
CA VAL A 121 -1.49 -7.92 14.93
C VAL A 121 -2.28 -8.51 13.76
N ASN A 122 -2.29 -7.82 12.63
CA ASN A 122 -2.86 -8.34 11.39
C ASN A 122 -1.79 -9.07 10.57
N LEU A 123 -2.21 -10.14 9.90
CA LEU A 123 -1.39 -10.83 8.90
C LEU A 123 -1.98 -10.58 7.50
N PHE A 124 -1.10 -10.44 6.51
CA PHE A 124 -1.46 -10.06 5.16
C PHE A 124 -0.94 -11.09 4.15
N PHE A 125 -1.84 -11.70 3.42
CA PHE A 125 -1.49 -12.70 2.40
C PHE A 125 -2.05 -12.30 1.04
N PRO A 126 -1.28 -12.44 -0.04
CA PRO A 126 -1.77 -12.17 -1.39
C PRO A 126 -2.90 -13.14 -1.77
N ALA A 127 -3.63 -12.79 -2.83
CA ALA A 127 -4.65 -13.67 -3.38
C ALA A 127 -4.05 -15.01 -3.80
N GLY A 128 -4.61 -16.12 -3.31
CA GLY A 128 -4.15 -17.46 -3.63
C GLY A 128 -2.92 -17.93 -2.85
N ALA A 129 -2.55 -17.25 -1.76
CA ALA A 129 -1.51 -17.72 -0.85
C ALA A 129 -1.76 -19.16 -0.40
N ASP A 130 -0.69 -19.93 -0.24
CA ASP A 130 -0.78 -21.31 0.19
C ASP A 130 -1.36 -21.39 1.61
N LYS A 131 -2.26 -22.35 1.82
CA LYS A 131 -2.86 -22.62 3.13
C LYS A 131 -1.81 -23.04 4.15
N SER A 132 -0.74 -23.72 3.73
CA SER A 132 0.37 -24.08 4.60
C SER A 132 1.08 -22.84 5.14
N ALA A 133 1.37 -21.84 4.30
CA ALA A 133 2.00 -20.61 4.73
C ALA A 133 1.15 -19.84 5.77
N VAL A 134 -0.16 -19.82 5.58
CA VAL A 134 -1.09 -19.24 6.56
C VAL A 134 -1.07 -20.00 7.89
N LYS A 135 -1.13 -21.34 7.82
CA LYS A 135 -1.05 -22.20 9.00
C LYS A 135 0.28 -22.00 9.75
N ASP A 136 1.39 -22.02 9.01
CA ASP A 136 2.73 -21.93 9.58
C ASP A 136 2.96 -20.56 10.25
N ALA A 137 2.43 -19.47 9.67
CA ALA A 137 2.46 -18.17 10.32
C ALA A 137 1.71 -18.13 11.66
N HIS A 138 0.57 -18.83 11.78
CA HIS A 138 -0.16 -18.93 13.05
C HIS A 138 0.59 -19.75 14.09
N ILE A 139 1.21 -20.86 13.67
CA ILE A 139 2.04 -21.70 14.54
C ILE A 139 3.25 -20.91 15.03
N ASN A 140 3.97 -20.24 14.11
CA ASN A 140 5.12 -19.40 14.43
C ASN A 140 4.75 -18.28 15.42
N ALA A 141 3.57 -17.66 15.26
CA ALA A 141 3.10 -16.63 16.19
C ALA A 141 2.86 -17.20 17.60
N TRP A 142 2.28 -18.37 17.70
CA TRP A 142 2.06 -19.07 18.97
C TRP A 142 3.38 -19.49 19.62
N GLU A 143 4.29 -20.11 18.87
CA GLU A 143 5.62 -20.53 19.36
C GLU A 143 6.47 -19.34 19.80
N ALA A 144 6.33 -18.19 19.09
CA ALA A 144 6.99 -16.94 19.46
C ALA A 144 6.41 -16.27 20.72
N GLY A 145 5.36 -16.84 21.33
CA GLY A 145 4.76 -16.36 22.57
C GLY A 145 3.81 -15.18 22.43
N LEU A 146 3.24 -14.94 21.24
CA LEU A 146 2.19 -13.95 21.08
C LEU A 146 0.92 -14.42 21.82
N LYS A 147 0.24 -13.51 22.50
CA LYS A 147 -1.02 -13.77 23.19
C LYS A 147 -2.21 -13.95 22.24
N GLY A 148 -2.10 -13.46 21.01
CA GLY A 148 -3.10 -13.59 19.96
C GLY A 148 -2.73 -12.81 18.72
N LEU A 149 -3.46 -13.09 17.65
CA LEU A 149 -3.47 -12.35 16.39
C LEU A 149 -4.82 -11.66 16.25
N TYR A 150 -4.95 -10.74 15.26
CA TYR A 150 -6.19 -10.00 15.04
C TYR A 150 -6.86 -10.45 13.74
N TYR A 151 -6.66 -9.75 12.62
CA TYR A 151 -7.25 -10.14 11.36
C TYR A 151 -6.26 -10.86 10.46
N LEU A 152 -6.74 -11.92 9.80
CA LEU A 152 -6.14 -12.45 8.59
C LEU A 152 -6.72 -11.69 7.40
N ARG A 153 -5.90 -10.91 6.71
CA ARG A 153 -6.31 -10.14 5.54
C ARG A 153 -5.76 -10.78 4.29
N THR A 154 -6.67 -11.14 3.39
CA THR A 154 -6.32 -11.68 2.08
C THR A 154 -6.89 -10.78 0.99
N GLU A 155 -6.22 -10.70 -0.14
CA GLU A 155 -6.80 -10.09 -1.34
C GLU A 155 -7.80 -11.04 -1.99
N ALA A 156 -8.93 -10.52 -2.45
CA ALA A 156 -9.87 -11.31 -3.24
C ALA A 156 -9.30 -11.52 -4.66
N LYS A 157 -9.35 -12.75 -5.20
CA LYS A 157 -8.91 -13.07 -6.56
C LYS A 157 -9.55 -12.16 -7.62
N VAL A 158 -10.84 -11.91 -7.51
CA VAL A 158 -11.60 -11.02 -8.41
C VAL A 158 -11.05 -9.59 -8.40
N ARG A 159 -10.50 -9.11 -7.29
CA ARG A 159 -9.91 -7.76 -7.20
C ARG A 159 -8.55 -7.69 -7.88
N ALA A 160 -7.75 -8.75 -7.79
CA ALA A 160 -6.47 -8.85 -8.48
C ALA A 160 -6.67 -8.89 -10.01
N GLU A 161 -7.65 -9.65 -10.50
CA GLU A 161 -8.03 -9.71 -11.91
C GLU A 161 -8.55 -8.36 -12.43
N ASN A 162 -9.42 -7.68 -11.67
CA ASN A 162 -9.93 -6.35 -12.02
C ASN A 162 -8.84 -5.27 -12.06
N VAL A 163 -7.82 -5.37 -11.21
CA VAL A 163 -6.67 -4.47 -11.23
C VAL A 163 -5.84 -4.72 -12.49
N SER A 164 -5.59 -5.97 -12.83
CA SER A 164 -4.85 -6.35 -14.05
C SER A 164 -5.56 -5.87 -15.32
N GLN A 165 -6.88 -6.07 -15.41
CA GLN A 165 -7.69 -5.57 -16.54
C GLN A 165 -7.64 -4.05 -16.67
N LYS A 166 -7.74 -3.30 -15.56
CA LYS A 166 -7.63 -1.83 -15.56
C LYS A 166 -6.23 -1.34 -15.96
N VAL A 167 -5.18 -2.09 -15.64
CA VAL A 167 -3.81 -1.77 -16.08
C VAL A 167 -3.70 -1.91 -17.59
N GLU A 168 -4.26 -2.97 -18.18
CA GLU A 168 -4.28 -3.19 -19.62
C GLU A 168 -5.13 -2.16 -20.35
N GLU A 169 -6.35 -1.86 -19.87
CA GLU A 169 -7.22 -0.82 -20.43
C GLU A 169 -6.55 0.57 -20.39
N ASN A 170 -5.85 0.92 -19.32
CA ASN A 170 -5.13 2.19 -19.22
C ASN A 170 -3.91 2.25 -20.15
N LYS A 171 -3.23 1.13 -20.38
CA LYS A 171 -2.16 1.05 -21.38
C LYS A 171 -2.71 1.30 -22.78
N VAL A 172 -3.82 0.65 -23.15
CA VAL A 172 -4.48 0.82 -24.45
C VAL A 172 -4.93 2.26 -24.63
N LYS A 173 -5.67 2.84 -23.67
CA LYS A 173 -6.14 4.24 -23.72
C LYS A 173 -5.01 5.27 -23.83
N ASN A 174 -3.86 5.02 -23.22
CA ASN A 174 -2.69 5.90 -23.33
C ASN A 174 -2.00 5.80 -24.70
N VAL A 175 -1.99 4.63 -25.31
CA VAL A 175 -1.48 4.42 -26.68
C VAL A 175 -2.38 5.14 -27.67
N ASP A 176 -3.70 5.01 -27.53
CA ASP A 176 -4.68 5.65 -28.43
C ASP A 176 -4.65 7.19 -28.31
N LYS A 177 -4.54 7.73 -27.08
CA LYS A 177 -4.34 9.17 -26.87
C LYS A 177 -3.06 9.71 -27.50
N LYS A 178 -1.96 8.96 -27.46
CA LYS A 178 -0.70 9.36 -28.11
C LYS A 178 -0.83 9.33 -29.63
N LYS A 179 -1.48 8.30 -30.20
CA LYS A 179 -1.76 8.20 -31.63
C LYS A 179 -2.65 9.34 -32.12
N SER A 180 -3.74 9.64 -31.40
CA SER A 180 -4.64 10.75 -31.73
C SER A 180 -3.95 12.10 -31.72
N LYS A 181 -3.13 12.41 -30.70
CA LYS A 181 -2.35 13.66 -30.65
C LYS A 181 -1.29 13.74 -31.75
N PHE A 182 -0.70 12.63 -32.14
CA PHE A 182 0.25 12.60 -33.25
C PHE A 182 -0.43 12.85 -34.60
N GLN A 183 -1.57 12.20 -34.85
CA GLN A 183 -2.38 12.42 -36.05
C GLN A 183 -2.83 13.88 -36.18
N GLN A 184 -3.31 14.48 -35.10
CA GLN A 184 -3.72 15.87 -35.06
C GLN A 184 -2.57 16.82 -35.40
N ARG A 185 -1.37 16.59 -34.86
CA ARG A 185 -0.17 17.36 -35.20
C ARG A 185 0.27 17.21 -36.68
N LEU A 186 0.06 16.03 -37.24
CA LEU A 186 0.37 15.75 -38.65
C LEU A 186 -0.60 16.49 -39.57
N GLU A 187 -1.89 16.52 -39.28
CA GLU A 187 -2.92 17.25 -40.00
C GLU A 187 -2.68 18.77 -39.94
N ASP A 188 -2.33 19.29 -38.76
CA ASP A 188 -2.00 20.71 -38.59
C ASP A 188 -0.75 21.10 -39.38
N ALA A 189 0.29 20.26 -39.40
CA ALA A 189 1.49 20.48 -40.19
C ALA A 189 1.20 20.43 -41.70
N MET A 190 0.34 19.54 -42.18
CA MET A 190 -0.09 19.47 -43.56
C MET A 190 -0.87 20.74 -44.00
N LYS A 191 -1.79 21.23 -43.15
CA LYS A 191 -2.52 22.47 -43.42
C LYS A 191 -1.61 23.68 -43.56
N VAL A 192 -0.57 23.78 -42.72
CA VAL A 192 0.43 24.85 -42.79
C VAL A 192 1.26 24.73 -44.06
N ALA A 193 1.66 23.53 -44.46
CA ALA A 193 2.42 23.29 -45.68
C ALA A 193 1.61 23.65 -46.95
N ASP A 194 0.31 23.31 -46.97
CA ASP A 194 -0.58 23.66 -48.09
C ASP A 194 -0.89 25.17 -48.17
N ALA A 195 -0.96 25.85 -47.02
CA ALA A 195 -1.12 27.31 -46.99
C ALA A 195 0.14 28.06 -47.54
N ASN A 196 1.33 27.51 -47.33
CA ASN A 196 2.59 28.06 -47.81
C ASN A 196 2.84 27.77 -49.30
N LYS A 197 2.18 26.78 -49.91
CA LYS A 197 2.25 26.52 -51.37
C LYS A 197 1.30 27.40 -52.20
N LYS A 198 0.35 28.08 -51.56
CA LYS A 198 -0.60 28.98 -52.22
C LYS A 198 -0.22 30.47 -52.18
N LYS A 199 0.93 30.80 -51.61
CA LYS A 199 1.60 32.08 -51.69
C LYS A 199 2.78 31.98 -52.67
#